data_560921323bcd6e674c08a9746bfec625
#
_entry.id   560921323bcd6e674c08a9746bfec625
#
_cell.length_a   1.000
_cell.length_b   1.000
_cell.length_c   1.000
_cell.angle_alpha   90.00
_cell.angle_beta   90.00
_cell.angle_gamma   90.00
#
_symmetry.space_group_name_H-M   'P 1'
#
loop_
_entity.id
_entity.type
_entity.pdbx_description
1 polymer ?
#
loop_
_entity_poly.entity_id
_entity_poly.type
_entity_poly.pdbx_seq_one_letter_code
_entity_poly.pdbx_strand_id
1 'polypeptide(L)'
;MPTITKAETLIKYFEASNDVKKYLKAYQDSGKRWTIGWGNTYNYTLNRPVQEGDTITIEQANQFLKKTVNLIKKDIKDIVKVTINNNQFNALISFVFNLGIGSLKSSTLLKLLNNGTDKKIVAAEFAKWNKIKINGKYVVSNGLVIRRKAESDLFLS
;
A
#
# COMPACT_ATOMS: atom_id res chain seq x y z
N MET A 1 19.59 -6.02 12.82
CA MET A 1 18.18 -6.35 12.52
C MET A 1 17.55 -5.21 11.73
N PRO A 2 16.96 -5.47 10.55
CA PRO A 2 16.24 -4.41 9.87
C PRO A 2 15.02 -4.02 10.70
N THR A 3 14.86 -2.72 10.94
CA THR A 3 13.71 -2.19 11.68
C THR A 3 12.46 -2.27 10.81
N ILE A 4 11.38 -2.85 11.33
CA ILE A 4 10.08 -2.85 10.68
C ILE A 4 9.48 -1.45 10.79
N THR A 5 9.12 -0.85 9.67
CA THR A 5 8.51 0.48 9.64
C THR A 5 7.01 0.42 9.94
N LYS A 6 6.42 1.55 10.30
CA LYS A 6 4.97 1.65 10.50
C LYS A 6 4.19 1.30 9.23
N ALA A 7 4.72 1.67 8.06
CA ALA A 7 4.13 1.30 6.78
C ALA A 7 4.10 -0.23 6.59
N GLU A 8 5.22 -0.90 6.84
CA GLU A 8 5.29 -2.36 6.72
C GLU A 8 4.33 -3.05 7.69
N THR A 9 4.19 -2.51 8.91
CA THR A 9 3.23 -3.03 9.90
C THR A 9 1.80 -2.96 9.37
N LEU A 10 1.39 -1.82 8.81
CA LEU A 10 0.06 -1.66 8.22
C LEU A 10 -0.13 -2.61 7.03
N ILE A 11 0.84 -2.69 6.14
CA ILE A 11 0.77 -3.54 4.96
C ILE A 11 0.60 -5.01 5.36
N LYS A 12 1.42 -5.50 6.29
CA LYS A 12 1.33 -6.89 6.77
C LYS A 12 -0.03 -7.21 7.38
N TYR A 13 -0.57 -6.29 8.15
CA TYR A 13 -1.88 -6.46 8.77
C TYR A 13 -2.99 -6.52 7.72
N PHE A 14 -3.04 -5.56 6.79
CA PHE A 14 -4.14 -5.46 5.83
C PHE A 14 -4.04 -6.47 4.68
N GLU A 15 -2.84 -6.83 4.26
CA GLU A 15 -2.67 -7.77 3.13
C GLU A 15 -2.78 -9.23 3.57
N ALA A 16 -2.33 -9.58 4.77
CA ALA A 16 -2.19 -10.98 5.16
C ALA A 16 -2.58 -11.27 6.62
N SER A 17 -3.22 -10.35 7.31
CA SER A 17 -3.57 -10.48 8.75
C SER A 17 -2.38 -10.92 9.62
N ASN A 18 -1.19 -10.43 9.29
CA ASN A 18 0.09 -10.76 9.92
C ASN A 18 0.52 -12.24 9.78
N ASP A 19 -0.13 -13.01 8.91
CA ASP A 19 0.20 -14.42 8.67
C ASP A 19 0.49 -14.68 7.19
N VAL A 20 1.75 -14.49 6.81
CA VAL A 20 2.21 -14.67 5.44
C VAL A 20 2.26 -16.13 5.01
N LYS A 21 2.23 -17.08 5.94
CA LYS A 21 2.34 -18.52 5.62
C LYS A 21 1.25 -19.00 4.67
N LYS A 22 0.08 -18.38 4.74
CA LYS A 22 -1.04 -18.69 3.85
C LYS A 22 -0.83 -18.22 2.41
N TYR A 23 0.15 -17.36 2.17
CA TYR A 23 0.36 -16.66 0.90
C TYR A 23 1.74 -16.89 0.30
N LEU A 24 2.40 -17.97 0.67
CA LEU A 24 3.71 -18.35 0.11
C LEU A 24 3.60 -18.98 -1.27
N LYS A 25 2.40 -19.37 -1.67
CA LYS A 25 2.07 -19.79 -3.03
C LYS A 25 1.20 -18.72 -3.69
N ALA A 26 1.46 -18.42 -4.95
CA ALA A 26 0.71 -17.41 -5.68
C ALA A 26 -0.80 -17.70 -5.68
N TYR A 27 -1.58 -16.66 -5.47
CA TYR A 27 -3.04 -16.69 -5.47
C TYR A 27 -3.57 -15.49 -6.24
N GLN A 28 -4.81 -15.55 -6.67
CA GLN A 28 -5.46 -14.40 -7.28
C GLN A 28 -6.18 -13.59 -6.20
N ASP A 29 -5.93 -12.27 -6.18
CA ASP A 29 -6.64 -11.35 -5.30
C ASP A 29 -8.08 -11.11 -5.79
N SER A 30 -8.83 -10.24 -5.10
CA SER A 30 -10.20 -9.90 -5.48
C SER A 30 -10.31 -9.30 -6.89
N GLY A 31 -9.25 -8.68 -7.40
CA GLY A 31 -9.15 -8.17 -8.77
C GLY A 31 -8.61 -9.19 -9.78
N LYS A 32 -8.50 -10.46 -9.38
CA LYS A 32 -7.94 -11.55 -10.19
C LYS A 32 -6.48 -11.36 -10.59
N ARG A 33 -5.72 -10.56 -9.82
CA ARG A 33 -4.30 -10.35 -10.03
C ARG A 33 -3.50 -11.40 -9.26
N TRP A 34 -2.53 -12.03 -9.94
CA TRP A 34 -1.63 -12.97 -9.26
C TRP A 34 -0.75 -12.23 -8.25
N THR A 35 -0.81 -12.71 -7.01
CA THR A 35 -0.25 -12.06 -5.82
C THR A 35 0.48 -13.09 -4.98
N ILE A 36 1.50 -12.69 -4.24
CA ILE A 36 2.26 -13.59 -3.38
C ILE A 36 2.82 -12.85 -2.15
N GLY A 37 3.02 -13.57 -1.05
CA GLY A 37 3.60 -13.02 0.17
C GLY A 37 2.74 -11.95 0.81
N TRP A 38 3.32 -10.81 1.09
CA TRP A 38 2.65 -9.68 1.75
C TRP A 38 1.87 -8.78 0.76
N GLY A 39 1.27 -9.36 -0.26
CA GLY A 39 0.52 -8.61 -1.26
C GLY A 39 1.35 -8.16 -2.46
N ASN A 40 2.49 -8.81 -2.71
CA ASN A 40 3.35 -8.47 -3.83
C ASN A 40 2.82 -9.06 -5.14
N THR A 41 2.88 -8.27 -6.20
CA THR A 41 2.47 -8.67 -7.56
C THR A 41 3.65 -8.87 -8.50
N TYR A 42 4.86 -8.61 -8.03
CA TYR A 42 6.09 -8.81 -8.77
C TYR A 42 7.01 -9.78 -8.05
N ASN A 43 7.55 -10.74 -8.79
CA ASN A 43 8.49 -11.74 -8.27
C ASN A 43 9.91 -11.26 -8.52
N TYR A 44 10.55 -10.72 -7.49
CA TYR A 44 11.90 -10.16 -7.59
C TYR A 44 12.98 -11.21 -7.78
N THR A 45 12.73 -12.45 -7.40
CA THR A 45 13.68 -13.55 -7.61
C THR A 45 13.76 -13.91 -9.09
N LEU A 46 12.61 -13.92 -9.78
CA LEU A 46 12.52 -14.30 -11.18
C LEU A 46 12.44 -13.09 -12.12
N ASN A 47 12.46 -11.88 -11.58
CA ASN A 47 12.41 -10.61 -12.32
C ASN A 47 11.26 -10.52 -13.32
N ARG A 48 10.06 -10.88 -12.88
CA ARG A 48 8.83 -10.83 -13.67
C ARG A 48 7.60 -10.72 -12.77
N PRO A 49 6.42 -10.35 -13.31
CA PRO A 49 5.18 -10.40 -12.53
C PRO A 49 4.94 -11.79 -11.94
N VAL A 50 4.27 -11.84 -10.79
CA VAL A 50 3.86 -13.09 -10.16
C VAL A 50 2.90 -13.85 -11.09
N GLN A 51 3.10 -15.15 -11.19
CA GLN A 51 2.30 -16.05 -12.03
C GLN A 51 1.77 -17.22 -11.19
N GLU A 52 0.76 -17.90 -11.74
CA GLU A 52 0.27 -19.14 -11.17
C GLU A 52 1.42 -20.14 -10.96
N GLY A 53 1.42 -20.79 -9.81
CA GLY A 53 2.46 -21.79 -9.47
C GLY A 53 3.69 -21.22 -8.78
N ASP A 54 3.88 -19.91 -8.77
CA ASP A 54 5.00 -19.30 -8.04
C ASP A 54 4.93 -19.63 -6.55
N THR A 55 6.08 -19.95 -5.96
CA THR A 55 6.22 -20.18 -4.52
C THR A 55 7.44 -19.44 -4.00
N ILE A 56 7.35 -18.95 -2.76
CA ILE A 56 8.45 -18.26 -2.09
C ILE A 56 8.55 -18.71 -0.65
N THR A 57 9.69 -18.43 -0.02
CA THR A 57 9.89 -18.60 1.42
C THR A 57 9.38 -17.37 2.17
N ILE A 58 9.22 -17.49 3.50
CA ILE A 58 8.89 -16.35 4.37
C ILE A 58 9.96 -15.26 4.24
N GLU A 59 11.22 -15.65 4.21
CA GLU A 59 12.34 -14.71 4.04
C GLU A 59 12.24 -13.94 2.73
N GLN A 60 11.95 -14.63 1.63
CA GLN A 60 11.73 -13.99 0.34
C GLN A 60 10.51 -13.04 0.37
N ALA A 61 9.43 -13.44 1.04
CA ALA A 61 8.26 -12.57 1.22
C ALA A 61 8.66 -11.24 1.90
N ASN A 62 9.46 -11.32 2.97
CA ASN A 62 9.94 -10.14 3.68
C ASN A 62 10.86 -9.28 2.80
N GLN A 63 11.73 -9.90 2.02
CA GLN A 63 12.60 -9.18 1.08
C GLN A 63 11.80 -8.49 -0.03
N PHE A 64 10.78 -9.16 -0.56
CA PHE A 64 9.90 -8.59 -1.59
C PHE A 64 9.17 -7.35 -1.06
N LEU A 65 8.65 -7.44 0.16
CA LEU A 65 7.98 -6.28 0.78
C LEU A 65 8.95 -5.10 0.91
N LYS A 66 10.16 -5.33 1.42
CA LYS A 66 11.17 -4.27 1.56
C LYS A 66 11.53 -3.63 0.22
N LYS A 67 11.74 -4.42 -0.81
CA LYS A 67 12.06 -3.90 -2.14
C LYS A 67 10.94 -3.02 -2.69
N THR A 68 9.69 -3.48 -2.58
CA THR A 68 8.53 -2.73 -3.02
C THR A 68 8.39 -1.43 -2.23
N VAL A 69 8.52 -1.47 -0.91
CA VAL A 69 8.44 -0.28 -0.05
C VAL A 69 9.55 0.72 -0.42
N ASN A 70 10.78 0.26 -0.68
CA ASN A 70 11.87 1.15 -1.07
C ASN A 70 11.61 1.85 -2.42
N LEU A 71 11.03 1.15 -3.39
CA LEU A 71 10.63 1.75 -4.66
C LEU A 71 9.53 2.79 -4.46
N ILE A 72 8.53 2.48 -3.63
CA ILE A 72 7.44 3.40 -3.30
C ILE A 72 7.98 4.66 -2.62
N LYS A 73 8.94 4.52 -1.69
CA LYS A 73 9.58 5.67 -1.04
C LYS A 73 10.19 6.63 -2.04
N LYS A 74 10.89 6.12 -3.05
CA LYS A 74 11.48 6.95 -4.10
C LYS A 74 10.39 7.66 -4.90
N ASP A 75 9.36 6.96 -5.31
CA ASP A 75 8.26 7.52 -6.07
C ASP A 75 7.56 8.65 -5.30
N ILE A 76 7.30 8.45 -4.00
CA ILE A 76 6.67 9.47 -3.15
C ILE A 76 7.57 10.70 -3.01
N LYS A 77 8.87 10.51 -2.81
CA LYS A 77 9.82 11.62 -2.69
C LYS A 77 9.86 12.48 -3.96
N ASP A 78 9.66 11.88 -5.12
CA ASP A 78 9.66 12.60 -6.39
C ASP A 78 8.43 13.50 -6.56
N ILE A 79 7.30 13.15 -5.96
CA ILE A 79 6.02 13.85 -6.18
C ILE A 79 5.55 14.70 -4.99
N VAL A 80 6.02 14.46 -3.77
CA VAL A 80 5.71 15.29 -2.61
C VAL A 80 6.69 16.45 -2.56
N LYS A 81 6.16 17.66 -2.62
CA LYS A 81 6.97 18.91 -2.74
C LYS A 81 7.07 19.68 -1.44
N VAL A 82 6.50 19.17 -0.35
CA VAL A 82 6.53 19.79 0.97
C VAL A 82 7.23 18.86 1.97
N THR A 83 7.66 19.40 3.10
CA THR A 83 8.22 18.60 4.18
C THR A 83 7.09 17.83 4.89
N ILE A 84 7.28 16.53 5.04
CA ILE A 84 6.37 15.67 5.80
C ILE A 84 7.14 14.90 6.86
N ASN A 85 6.47 14.54 7.96
CA ASN A 85 7.09 13.74 9.01
C ASN A 85 7.04 12.24 8.65
N ASN A 86 7.69 11.41 9.47
CA ASN A 86 7.73 9.96 9.27
C ASN A 86 6.35 9.31 9.24
N ASN A 87 5.43 9.74 10.10
CA ASN A 87 4.10 9.16 10.15
C ASN A 87 3.29 9.47 8.90
N GLN A 88 3.37 10.71 8.41
CA GLN A 88 2.77 11.10 7.15
C GLN A 88 3.34 10.28 5.98
N PHE A 89 4.66 10.14 5.94
CA PHE A 89 5.34 9.36 4.91
C PHE A 89 4.91 7.88 4.93
N ASN A 90 4.86 7.27 6.10
CA ASN A 90 4.43 5.87 6.24
C ASN A 90 2.96 5.67 5.84
N ALA A 91 2.09 6.62 6.15
CA ALA A 91 0.68 6.57 5.72
C ALA A 91 0.58 6.58 4.18
N LEU A 92 1.36 7.44 3.52
CA LEU A 92 1.40 7.50 2.05
C LEU A 92 1.98 6.22 1.45
N ILE A 93 2.98 5.61 2.06
CA ILE A 93 3.54 4.33 1.60
C ILE A 93 2.47 3.24 1.60
N SER A 94 1.70 3.09 2.69
CA SER A 94 0.61 2.13 2.77
C SER A 94 -0.45 2.38 1.69
N PHE A 95 -0.83 3.62 1.47
CA PHE A 95 -1.77 4.04 0.44
C PHE A 95 -1.27 3.64 -0.96
N VAL A 96 -0.03 3.97 -1.29
CA VAL A 96 0.57 3.65 -2.60
C VAL A 96 0.75 2.16 -2.79
N PHE A 97 1.14 1.43 -1.75
CA PHE A 97 1.25 -0.04 -1.84
C PHE A 97 -0.08 -0.66 -2.27
N ASN A 98 -1.19 -0.16 -1.74
CA ASN A 98 -2.53 -0.68 -2.06
C ASN A 98 -3.06 -0.18 -3.40
N LEU A 99 -2.89 1.10 -3.72
CA LEU A 99 -3.57 1.76 -4.83
C LEU A 99 -2.66 2.14 -6.00
N GLY A 100 -1.34 2.08 -5.82
CA GLY A 100 -0.36 2.47 -6.82
C GLY A 100 -0.01 3.96 -6.79
N ILE A 101 1.18 4.28 -7.31
CA ILE A 101 1.68 5.66 -7.36
C ILE A 101 0.83 6.54 -8.28
N GLY A 102 0.26 5.99 -9.33
CA GLY A 102 -0.61 6.73 -10.25
C GLY A 102 -1.85 7.29 -9.56
N SER A 103 -2.45 6.52 -8.64
CA SER A 103 -3.59 6.98 -7.84
C SER A 103 -3.20 8.17 -6.96
N LEU A 104 -2.05 8.12 -6.30
CA LEU A 104 -1.57 9.24 -5.50
C LEU A 104 -1.28 10.47 -6.37
N LYS A 105 -0.61 10.29 -7.51
CA LYS A 105 -0.29 11.37 -8.44
C LYS A 105 -1.52 12.15 -8.89
N SER A 106 -2.61 11.48 -9.19
CA SER A 106 -3.85 12.07 -9.68
C SER A 106 -4.81 12.51 -8.58
N SER A 107 -4.46 12.25 -7.31
CA SER A 107 -5.37 12.47 -6.19
C SER A 107 -5.46 13.92 -5.77
N THR A 108 -6.64 14.31 -5.27
CA THR A 108 -6.83 15.57 -4.54
C THR A 108 -5.99 15.60 -3.27
N LEU A 109 -5.77 14.43 -2.64
CA LEU A 109 -4.90 14.29 -1.47
C LEU A 109 -3.52 14.89 -1.72
N LEU A 110 -2.85 14.49 -2.79
CA LEU A 110 -1.52 14.99 -3.12
C LEU A 110 -1.54 16.48 -3.45
N LYS A 111 -2.54 16.92 -4.20
CA LYS A 111 -2.70 18.34 -4.56
C LYS A 111 -2.82 19.21 -3.31
N LEU A 112 -3.66 18.82 -2.37
CA LEU A 112 -3.84 19.56 -1.12
C LEU A 112 -2.58 19.52 -0.25
N LEU A 113 -1.93 18.36 -0.16
CA LEU A 113 -0.68 18.21 0.58
C LEU A 113 0.39 19.17 0.03
N ASN A 114 0.61 19.17 -1.28
CA ASN A 114 1.62 20.01 -1.91
C ASN A 114 1.30 21.50 -1.85
N ASN A 115 0.03 21.86 -1.68
CA ASN A 115 -0.40 23.26 -1.49
C ASN A 115 -0.23 23.74 -0.03
N GLY A 116 0.26 22.90 0.88
CA GLY A 116 0.40 23.26 2.29
C GLY A 116 -0.90 23.35 3.05
N THR A 117 -1.95 22.67 2.58
CA THR A 117 -3.27 22.62 3.23
C THR A 117 -3.15 21.99 4.61
N ASP A 118 -4.02 22.39 5.53
CA ASP A 118 -4.09 21.83 6.90
C ASP A 118 -4.12 20.30 6.86
N LYS A 119 -3.33 19.68 7.71
CA LYS A 119 -3.16 18.20 7.71
C LYS A 119 -4.47 17.45 7.96
N LYS A 120 -5.41 18.03 8.69
CA LYS A 120 -6.72 17.41 8.94
C LYS A 120 -7.56 17.34 7.68
N ILE A 121 -7.48 18.36 6.84
CA ILE A 121 -8.18 18.40 5.55
C ILE A 121 -7.54 17.39 4.58
N VAL A 122 -6.21 17.34 4.54
CA VAL A 122 -5.49 16.35 3.73
C VAL A 122 -5.84 14.91 4.17
N ALA A 123 -5.81 14.65 5.48
CA ALA A 123 -6.10 13.32 6.03
C ALA A 123 -7.52 12.85 5.70
N ALA A 124 -8.49 13.76 5.64
CA ALA A 124 -9.88 13.43 5.28
C ALA A 124 -9.98 12.88 3.84
N GLU A 125 -9.02 13.18 2.97
CA GLU A 125 -9.03 12.69 1.60
C GLU A 125 -8.76 11.19 1.49
N PHE A 126 -8.08 10.58 2.47
CA PHE A 126 -7.86 9.12 2.47
C PHE A 126 -9.18 8.35 2.38
N ALA A 127 -10.20 8.77 3.12
CA ALA A 127 -11.48 8.08 3.20
C ALA A 127 -12.21 7.95 1.87
N LYS A 128 -11.92 8.79 0.91
CA LYS A 128 -12.54 8.74 -0.43
C LYS A 128 -12.11 7.50 -1.23
N TRP A 129 -11.02 6.85 -0.86
CA TRP A 129 -10.44 5.71 -1.56
C TRP A 129 -10.88 4.38 -0.94
N ASN A 130 -12.18 4.18 -0.80
CA ASN A 130 -12.79 3.05 -0.09
C ASN A 130 -13.64 2.15 -0.97
N LYS A 131 -13.56 2.28 -2.29
CA LYS A 131 -14.42 1.56 -3.22
C LYS A 131 -13.67 0.53 -4.03
N ILE A 132 -14.35 -0.59 -4.32
CA ILE A 132 -13.90 -1.60 -5.27
C ILE A 132 -14.90 -1.70 -6.42
N LYS A 133 -14.45 -2.21 -7.55
CA LYS A 133 -15.30 -2.41 -8.72
C LYS A 133 -15.80 -3.87 -8.75
N ILE A 134 -17.11 -4.06 -8.66
CA ILE A 134 -17.75 -5.37 -8.76
C ILE A 134 -18.76 -5.29 -9.89
N ASN A 135 -18.62 -6.19 -10.89
CA ASN A 135 -19.52 -6.24 -12.06
C ASN A 135 -19.74 -4.88 -12.71
N GLY A 136 -18.64 -4.10 -12.85
CA GLY A 136 -18.68 -2.78 -13.48
C GLY A 136 -19.17 -1.63 -12.60
N LYS A 137 -19.58 -1.92 -11.35
CA LYS A 137 -20.08 -0.91 -10.40
C LYS A 137 -19.10 -0.71 -9.25
N TYR A 138 -18.93 0.53 -8.82
CA TYR A 138 -18.14 0.86 -7.64
C TYR A 138 -18.99 0.68 -6.37
N VAL A 139 -18.49 -0.12 -5.45
CA VAL A 139 -19.13 -0.37 -4.15
C VAL A 139 -18.15 -0.13 -3.01
N VAL A 140 -18.66 0.33 -1.87
CA VAL A 140 -17.84 0.54 -0.68
C VAL A 140 -17.36 -0.81 -0.14
N SER A 141 -16.06 -0.90 0.14
CA SER A 141 -15.44 -2.06 0.79
C SER A 141 -15.17 -1.72 2.26
N ASN A 142 -15.72 -2.52 3.17
CA ASN A 142 -15.47 -2.34 4.61
C ASN A 142 -13.98 -2.48 4.95
N GLY A 143 -13.28 -3.39 4.30
CA GLY A 143 -11.83 -3.54 4.48
C GLY A 143 -11.06 -2.28 4.09
N LEU A 144 -11.44 -1.66 2.97
CA LEU A 144 -10.82 -0.41 2.53
C LEU A 144 -11.18 0.76 3.44
N VAL A 145 -12.40 0.82 3.97
CA VAL A 145 -12.79 1.83 4.96
C VAL A 145 -11.87 1.78 6.17
N ILE A 146 -11.65 0.58 6.71
CA ILE A 146 -10.78 0.36 7.87
C ILE A 146 -9.33 0.74 7.56
N ARG A 147 -8.82 0.32 6.39
CA ARG A 147 -7.45 0.63 5.96
C ARG A 147 -7.23 2.13 5.79
N ARG A 148 -8.14 2.81 5.10
CA ARG A 148 -8.05 4.28 4.91
C ARG A 148 -8.09 5.01 6.23
N LYS A 149 -8.93 4.55 7.17
CA LYS A 149 -8.97 5.13 8.52
C LYS A 149 -7.63 4.97 9.24
N ALA A 150 -7.04 3.79 9.20
CA ALA A 150 -5.74 3.54 9.83
C ALA A 150 -4.64 4.43 9.22
N GLU A 151 -4.64 4.59 7.90
CA GLU A 151 -3.70 5.48 7.20
C GLU A 151 -3.92 6.95 7.58
N SER A 152 -5.17 7.39 7.62
CA SER A 152 -5.54 8.75 8.03
C SER A 152 -5.12 9.04 9.47
N ASP A 153 -5.38 8.11 10.40
CA ASP A 153 -4.99 8.24 11.80
C ASP A 153 -3.46 8.32 11.95
N LEU A 154 -2.72 7.50 11.22
CA LEU A 154 -1.25 7.55 11.21
C LEU A 154 -0.75 8.87 10.64
N PHE A 155 -1.36 9.37 9.58
CA PHE A 155 -1.00 10.64 8.96
C PHE A 155 -1.14 11.81 9.95
N LEU A 156 -2.16 11.76 10.81
CA LEU A 156 -2.46 12.79 11.81
C LEU A 156 -1.65 12.65 13.11
N SER A 157 -1.02 11.51 13.34
CA SER A 157 -0.32 11.24 14.60
C SER A 157 1.06 11.89 14.70
#